data_c6d5ec69be191a843895f518738b11a9
#
_entry.id   c6d5ec69be191a843895f518738b11a9
#
_cell.length_a   1.000
_cell.length_b   1.000
_cell.length_c   1.000
_cell.angle_alpha   90.00
_cell.angle_beta   90.00
_cell.angle_gamma   90.00
#
_symmetry.space_group_name_H-M   'P 1'
#
loop_
_entity.id
_entity.type
_entity.pdbx_description
1 polymer ?
#
loop_
_entity_poly.entity_id
_entity_poly.type
_entity_poly.pdbx_seq_one_letter_code
_entity_poly.pdbx_strand_id
1 'polypeptide(L)' 'MSRTYIKIGTKVDTKWGEAKITGIELCKAGEKYGIGMDKIFVEDKDRCTFDMDNGHWSYGYQVSVS' A
#
# COMPACT_ATOMS: atom_id res chain seq x y z
N MET A 1 -13.60 -13.46 13.26
CA MET A 1 -13.68 -12.68 12.02
C MET A 1 -12.34 -12.69 11.31
N SER A 2 -12.35 -12.93 10.03
CA SER A 2 -11.13 -12.83 9.25
C SER A 2 -10.82 -11.37 8.95
N ARG A 3 -9.54 -10.98 9.05
CA ARG A 3 -9.10 -9.65 8.68
C ARG A 3 -8.82 -9.59 7.20
N THR A 4 -9.04 -8.42 6.61
CA THR A 4 -8.71 -8.18 5.21
C THR A 4 -7.27 -7.71 5.12
N TYR A 5 -6.53 -8.27 4.18
CA TYR A 5 -5.15 -7.90 3.91
C TYR A 5 -5.03 -7.18 2.58
N ILE A 6 -4.04 -6.31 2.49
CA ILE A 6 -3.57 -5.75 1.23
C ILE A 6 -2.22 -6.40 0.95
N LYS A 7 -2.09 -7.06 -0.20
CA LYS A 7 -0.90 -7.84 -0.57
C LYS A 7 -0.25 -7.27 -1.82
N ILE A 8 1.00 -7.67 -2.06
CA ILE A 8 1.64 -7.46 -3.36
C ILE A 8 0.74 -8.08 -4.44
N GLY A 9 0.50 -7.33 -5.52
CA GLY A 9 -0.40 -7.75 -6.61
C GLY A 9 -1.85 -7.31 -6.45
N THR A 10 -2.20 -6.69 -5.34
CA THR A 10 -3.56 -6.16 -5.14
C THR A 10 -3.81 -5.00 -6.10
N LYS A 11 -4.97 -5.00 -6.74
CA LYS A 11 -5.41 -3.87 -7.57
C LYS A 11 -5.87 -2.72 -6.72
N VAL A 12 -5.46 -1.52 -7.08
CA VAL A 12 -5.88 -0.29 -6.42
C VAL A 12 -6.20 0.77 -7.47
N ASP A 13 -7.06 1.71 -7.08
CA ASP A 13 -7.36 2.88 -7.89
C ASP A 13 -6.50 4.04 -7.41
N THR A 14 -5.83 4.69 -8.33
CA THR A 14 -4.95 5.81 -8.06
C THR A 14 -5.36 7.01 -8.91
N LYS A 15 -4.75 8.16 -8.66
CA LYS A 15 -4.99 9.35 -9.48
C LYS A 15 -4.52 9.17 -10.93
N TRP A 16 -3.69 8.16 -11.20
CA TRP A 16 -3.23 7.80 -12.56
C TRP A 16 -4.04 6.65 -13.17
N GLY A 17 -5.09 6.19 -12.47
CA GLY A 17 -5.90 5.06 -12.89
C GLY A 17 -5.64 3.81 -12.07
N GLU A 18 -6.12 2.67 -12.55
CA GLU A 18 -5.96 1.40 -11.88
C GLU A 18 -4.52 0.89 -12.01
N ALA A 19 -3.98 0.36 -10.93
CA ALA A 19 -2.64 -0.20 -10.89
C ALA A 19 -2.58 -1.37 -9.91
N LYS A 20 -1.51 -2.15 -9.98
CA LYS A 20 -1.25 -3.24 -9.03
C LYS A 20 -0.09 -2.86 -8.13
N ILE A 21 -0.20 -3.20 -6.86
CA ILE A 21 0.85 -2.97 -5.89
C ILE A 21 2.02 -3.92 -6.17
N THR A 22 3.22 -3.36 -6.29
CA THR A 22 4.46 -4.12 -6.47
C THR A 22 5.34 -4.10 -5.23
N GLY A 23 5.13 -3.15 -4.34
CA GLY A 23 5.88 -3.05 -3.09
C GLY A 23 5.08 -2.33 -2.02
N ILE A 24 5.28 -2.74 -0.78
CA ILE A 24 4.61 -2.14 0.38
C ILE A 24 5.67 -1.80 1.41
N GLU A 25 5.64 -0.57 1.93
CA GLU A 25 6.47 -0.16 3.04
C GLU A 25 5.59 0.37 4.17
N LEU A 26 5.72 -0.23 5.34
CA LEU A 26 5.02 0.23 6.54
C LEU A 26 5.87 1.27 7.24
N CYS A 27 5.33 2.47 7.42
CA CYS A 27 6.01 3.57 8.10
C CYS A 27 5.48 3.67 9.52
N LYS A 28 6.35 3.43 10.49
CA LYS A 28 6.00 3.59 11.92
C LYS A 28 6.31 4.99 12.38
N ALA A 29 5.52 5.50 13.31
CA ALA A 29 5.74 6.81 13.91
C ALA A 29 7.14 6.89 14.54
N GLY A 30 7.87 7.95 14.23
CA GLY A 30 9.21 8.18 14.76
C GLY A 30 10.32 7.45 14.01
N GLU A 31 10.01 6.63 13.02
CA GLU A 31 11.04 5.97 12.21
C GLU A 31 11.30 6.73 10.93
N LYS A 32 12.56 6.77 10.54
CA LYS A 32 13.00 7.51 9.35
C LYS A 32 12.71 6.73 8.07
N TYR A 33 12.71 5.41 8.13
CA TYR A 33 12.54 4.54 6.96
C TYR A 33 11.40 3.56 7.19
N GLY A 34 10.68 3.25 6.13
CA GLY A 34 9.65 2.24 6.16
C GLY A 34 10.22 0.82 6.21
N ILE A 35 9.41 -0.11 6.64
CA ILE A 35 9.74 -1.53 6.68
C ILE A 35 9.04 -2.21 5.51
N GLY A 36 9.80 -2.93 4.67
CA GLY A 36 9.23 -3.68 3.55
C GLY A 36 8.32 -4.80 4.04
N MET A 37 7.13 -4.88 3.46
CA MET A 37 6.11 -5.86 3.84
C MET A 37 5.60 -6.58 2.59
N ASP A 38 5.26 -7.86 2.74
CA ASP A 38 4.59 -8.62 1.68
C ASP A 38 3.08 -8.38 1.71
N LYS A 39 2.55 -8.12 2.90
CA LYS A 39 1.13 -7.83 3.11
C LYS A 39 0.97 -7.00 4.38
N ILE A 40 -0.12 -6.26 4.43
CA ILE A 40 -0.50 -5.48 5.61
C ILE A 40 -1.99 -5.68 5.87
N PHE A 41 -2.42 -5.37 7.08
CA PHE A 41 -3.85 -5.27 7.37
C PHE A 41 -4.41 -4.01 6.69
N VAL A 42 -5.65 -4.09 6.23
CA VAL A 42 -6.30 -2.95 5.58
C VAL A 42 -6.38 -1.73 6.51
N GLU A 43 -6.47 -1.95 7.82
CA GLU A 43 -6.49 -0.88 8.82
C GLU A 43 -5.20 -0.07 8.84
N ASP A 44 -4.09 -0.67 8.43
CA ASP A 44 -2.78 -0.02 8.42
C ASP A 44 -2.47 0.68 7.11
N LYS A 45 -3.40 0.67 6.16
CA LYS A 45 -3.20 1.21 4.81
C LYS A 45 -2.68 2.65 4.83
N ASP A 46 -3.25 3.51 5.69
CA ASP A 46 -2.88 4.93 5.74
C ASP A 46 -1.48 5.18 6.29
N ARG A 47 -0.88 4.17 6.93
CA ARG A 47 0.48 4.25 7.46
C ARG A 47 1.53 3.73 6.49
N CYS A 48 1.11 3.30 5.30
CA CYS A 48 1.98 2.65 4.35
C CYS A 48 2.21 3.51 3.12
N THR A 49 3.30 3.21 2.42
CA THR A 49 3.49 3.66 1.05
C THR A 49 3.46 2.45 0.14
N PHE A 50 2.91 2.61 -1.04
CA PHE A 50 2.80 1.55 -2.03
C PHE A 50 3.54 1.93 -3.30
N ASP A 51 4.41 1.02 -3.76
CA ASP A 51 4.95 1.07 -5.11
C ASP A 51 3.99 0.33 -6.02
N MET A 52 3.84 0.81 -7.24
CA MET A 52 2.86 0.27 -8.17
C MET A 52 3.49 -0.03 -9.52
N ASP A 53 2.85 -0.89 -10.30
CA ASP A 53 3.36 -1.35 -11.59
C ASP A 53 3.33 -0.27 -12.67
N ASN A 54 2.71 0.87 -12.41
CA ASN A 54 2.72 2.02 -13.33
C ASN A 54 3.97 2.90 -13.17
N GLY A 55 4.94 2.50 -12.34
CA GLY A 55 6.16 3.27 -12.09
C GLY A 55 6.03 4.39 -11.09
N HIS A 56 4.85 4.55 -10.49
CA HIS A 56 4.60 5.56 -9.46
C HIS A 56 4.50 4.92 -8.08
N TRP A 57 4.62 5.75 -7.05
CA TRP A 57 4.34 5.36 -5.69
C TRP A 57 3.32 6.32 -5.10
N SER A 58 2.61 5.89 -4.06
CA SER A 58 1.63 6.74 -3.38
C SER A 58 1.57 6.38 -1.91
N TYR A 59 1.15 7.35 -1.11
CA TYR A 59 0.77 7.04 0.28
C TYR A 59 -0.53 6.23 0.28
N GLY A 60 -0.70 5.40 1.30
CA GLY A 60 -1.88 4.54 1.39
C GLY A 60 -3.20 5.27 1.35
N TYR A 61 -3.25 6.49 1.90
CA TYR A 61 -4.48 7.28 1.89
C TYR A 61 -4.81 7.87 0.51
N GLN A 62 -3.87 7.82 -0.43
CA GLN A 62 -4.06 8.34 -1.79
C GLN A 62 -4.59 7.30 -2.77
N VAL A 63 -4.71 6.06 -2.35
CA VAL A 63 -5.18 4.97 -3.20
C VAL A 63 -6.37 4.28 -2.56
N SER A 64 -7.23 3.70 -3.37
CA SER A 64 -8.38 2.93 -2.92
C SER A 64 -8.24 1.50 -3.41
N VAL A 65 -8.50 0.54 -2.54
CA VAL A 65 -8.52 -0.88 -2.92
C VAL A 65 -9.80 -1.14 -3.70
N SER A 66 -9.65 -1.66 -4.90
CA SER A 66 -10.79 -1.96 -5.77
C SER A 66 -11.37 -3.36 -5.53
#